data_63a70310afd48b0115f0e201e2813ced
#
_entry.id   63a70310afd48b0115f0e201e2813ced
#
_cell.length_a   1.000
_cell.length_b   1.000
_cell.length_c   1.000
_cell.angle_alpha   90.00
_cell.angle_beta   90.00
_cell.angle_gamma   90.00
#
_symmetry.space_group_name_H-M   'P 1'
#
loop_
_entity.id
_entity.type
_entity.pdbx_description
1 polymer ?
#
loop_
_entity_poly.entity_id
_entity_poly.type
_entity_poly.pdbx_seq_one_letter_code
_entity_poly.pdbx_strand_id
1 'polypeptide(L)'
;MRIEHIPVGDNPPESLNVIIEVPTGGEPVKYEFDKASGALFVDRILHTPMRYPANYGFVPHTLSPDGDPLDALVIARSPFIPGCVVRARPIGVLNLEDEHGGDEKLICVPVDSTFPYYSDVGEREDLPRIVLQQIEHFFKHYKDLESEKWVRVGEWGDAAEARQITIEAIERAKQAKA
;
A
#
# COMPACT_ATOMS: atom_id res chain seq x y z
N MET A 1 15.03 0.89 11.56
CA MET A 1 14.33 -0.42 11.68
C MET A 1 15.04 -1.45 10.81
N ARG A 2 15.08 -2.70 11.19
CA ARG A 2 15.65 -3.78 10.34
C ARG A 2 14.56 -4.40 9.49
N ILE A 3 14.25 -3.78 8.37
CA ILE A 3 13.17 -4.19 7.44
C ILE A 3 13.40 -5.63 6.95
N GLU A 4 14.65 -6.01 6.72
CA GLU A 4 15.05 -7.33 6.24
C GLU A 4 14.69 -8.48 7.20
N HIS A 5 14.42 -8.18 8.48
CA HIS A 5 14.01 -9.17 9.48
C HIS A 5 12.49 -9.26 9.68
N ILE A 6 11.71 -8.39 9.03
CA ILE A 6 10.24 -8.41 9.11
C ILE A 6 9.76 -9.37 8.02
N PRO A 7 9.12 -10.50 8.37
CA PRO A 7 8.62 -11.43 7.36
C PRO A 7 7.49 -10.82 6.53
N VAL A 8 7.24 -11.36 5.34
CA VAL A 8 6.15 -10.93 4.46
C VAL A 8 4.77 -11.05 5.11
N GLY A 9 4.62 -11.97 6.05
CA GLY A 9 3.39 -12.24 6.79
C GLY A 9 3.42 -13.62 7.40
N ASP A 10 2.44 -13.93 8.25
CA ASP A 10 2.32 -15.23 8.90
C ASP A 10 1.74 -16.29 7.94
N ASN A 11 0.90 -15.89 7.01
CA ASN A 11 0.24 -16.76 6.04
C ASN A 11 -0.01 -16.03 4.71
N PRO A 12 1.05 -15.62 3.96
CA PRO A 12 0.88 -14.94 2.69
C PRO A 12 0.31 -15.90 1.61
N PRO A 13 -0.57 -15.44 0.72
CA PRO A 13 -1.03 -14.06 0.57
C PRO A 13 -2.24 -13.66 1.44
N GLU A 14 -2.76 -14.56 2.28
CA GLU A 14 -3.98 -14.33 3.07
C GLU A 14 -3.78 -13.35 4.23
N SER A 15 -2.58 -13.32 4.79
CA SER A 15 -2.19 -12.40 5.87
C SER A 15 -0.78 -11.90 5.65
N LEU A 16 -0.66 -10.58 5.54
CA LEU A 16 0.56 -9.85 5.20
C LEU A 16 0.97 -8.93 6.34
N ASN A 17 2.26 -8.69 6.46
CA ASN A 17 2.78 -7.58 7.24
C ASN A 17 2.93 -6.36 6.32
N VAL A 18 2.32 -5.25 6.70
CA VAL A 18 2.47 -3.97 6.01
C VAL A 18 3.26 -3.02 6.91
N ILE A 19 4.36 -2.52 6.41
CA ILE A 19 5.17 -1.48 7.08
C ILE A 19 4.59 -0.14 6.68
N ILE A 20 4.07 0.62 7.65
CA ILE A 20 3.40 1.89 7.40
C ILE A 20 4.43 3.00 7.25
N GLU A 21 4.30 3.80 6.20
CA GLU A 21 5.10 4.98 5.92
C GLU A 21 4.31 6.27 6.11
N VAL A 22 3.05 6.30 5.65
CA VAL A 22 2.21 7.50 5.70
C VAL A 22 0.89 7.20 6.40
N PRO A 23 0.55 7.94 7.47
CA PRO A 23 -0.72 7.74 8.18
C PRO A 23 -1.90 8.28 7.38
N THR A 24 -3.06 7.64 7.52
CA THR A 24 -4.32 8.17 6.97
C THR A 24 -4.60 9.58 7.49
N GLY A 25 -5.01 10.49 6.62
CA GLY A 25 -5.39 11.86 6.98
C GLY A 25 -4.26 12.72 7.58
N GLY A 26 -3.02 12.22 7.55
CA GLY A 26 -1.84 12.96 7.99
C GLY A 26 -1.55 14.20 7.14
N GLU A 27 -0.53 14.96 7.49
CA GLU A 27 -0.09 16.11 6.69
C GLU A 27 0.32 15.65 5.26
N PRO A 28 0.32 16.54 4.25
CA PRO A 28 0.63 16.20 2.87
C PRO A 28 2.14 15.94 2.68
N VAL A 29 2.66 15.01 3.43
CA VAL A 29 4.08 14.60 3.40
C VAL A 29 4.15 13.14 3.02
N LYS A 30 4.91 12.84 1.96
CA LYS A 30 5.29 11.46 1.63
C LYS A 30 6.55 11.11 2.40
N TYR A 31 6.46 10.05 3.18
CA TYR A 31 7.61 9.42 3.82
C TYR A 31 7.96 8.12 3.08
N GLU A 32 9.23 7.76 3.12
CA GLU A 32 9.73 6.54 2.51
C GLU A 32 10.86 5.95 3.36
N PHE A 33 10.84 4.63 3.53
CA PHE A 33 11.93 3.93 4.17
C PHE A 33 13.10 3.73 3.22
N ASP A 34 14.27 4.24 3.59
CA ASP A 34 15.51 3.78 3.00
C ASP A 34 15.81 2.36 3.50
N LYS A 35 15.75 1.40 2.58
CA LYS A 35 15.91 -0.03 2.87
C LYS A 35 17.30 -0.37 3.40
N ALA A 36 18.30 0.40 3.03
CA ALA A 36 19.69 0.16 3.45
C ALA A 36 19.94 0.60 4.90
N SER A 37 19.49 1.79 5.28
CA SER A 37 19.68 2.32 6.63
C SER A 37 18.53 1.93 7.59
N GLY A 38 17.37 1.57 7.05
CA GLY A 38 16.14 1.34 7.82
C GLY A 38 15.59 2.60 8.47
N ALA A 39 16.00 3.77 7.99
CA ALA A 39 15.51 5.06 8.45
C ALA A 39 14.33 5.53 7.58
N LEU A 40 13.39 6.22 8.19
CA LEU A 40 12.28 6.86 7.50
C LEU A 40 12.72 8.27 7.07
N PHE A 41 12.63 8.53 5.78
CA PHE A 41 12.96 9.83 5.20
C PHE A 41 11.69 10.58 4.79
N VAL A 42 11.77 11.90 4.78
CA VAL A 42 10.81 12.70 4.03
C VAL A 42 11.24 12.62 2.55
N ASP A 43 10.45 11.90 1.75
CA ASP A 43 10.66 11.86 0.30
C ASP A 43 10.33 13.23 -0.32
N ARG A 44 9.10 13.70 -0.06
CA ARG A 44 8.66 15.02 -0.50
C ARG A 44 7.44 15.50 0.27
N ILE A 45 7.19 16.81 0.18
CA ILE A 45 5.90 17.40 0.54
C ILE A 45 5.07 17.43 -0.74
N LEU A 46 3.84 16.89 -0.69
CA LEU A 46 2.94 16.95 -1.83
C LEU A 46 2.67 18.41 -2.21
N HIS A 47 2.70 18.71 -3.50
CA HIS A 47 2.38 20.07 -3.97
C HIS A 47 0.88 20.38 -3.88
N THR A 48 0.03 19.36 -3.86
CA THR A 48 -1.39 19.50 -3.57
C THR A 48 -1.65 19.45 -2.06
N PRO A 49 -2.72 20.07 -1.55
CA PRO A 49 -3.10 19.98 -0.13
C PRO A 49 -3.78 18.64 0.22
N MET A 50 -3.68 17.64 -0.64
CA MET A 50 -4.33 16.36 -0.46
C MET A 50 -3.64 15.54 0.64
N ARG A 51 -4.43 14.71 1.31
CA ARG A 51 -3.98 13.82 2.38
C ARG A 51 -4.22 12.38 1.98
N TYR A 52 -3.34 11.48 2.38
CA TYR A 52 -3.52 10.05 2.10
C TYR A 52 -4.85 9.55 2.69
N PRO A 53 -5.71 8.89 1.88
CA PRO A 53 -7.05 8.46 2.31
C PRO A 53 -7.06 7.22 3.17
N ALA A 54 -5.91 6.51 3.26
CA ALA A 54 -5.70 5.32 4.07
C ALA A 54 -4.28 5.31 4.60
N ASN A 55 -3.98 4.43 5.55
CA ASN A 55 -2.61 4.20 6.01
C ASN A 55 -1.84 3.54 4.86
N TYR A 56 -0.82 4.21 4.36
CA TYR A 56 -0.04 3.79 3.21
C TYR A 56 1.31 3.24 3.65
N GLY A 57 1.77 2.21 2.98
CA GLY A 57 3.06 1.59 3.22
C GLY A 57 3.31 0.47 2.22
N PHE A 58 4.15 -0.47 2.55
CA PHE A 58 4.56 -1.55 1.65
C PHE A 58 4.64 -2.91 2.36
N VAL A 59 4.62 -3.96 1.56
CA VAL A 59 4.80 -5.34 2.02
C VAL A 59 6.27 -5.72 1.90
N PRO A 60 6.98 -6.09 3.00
CA PRO A 60 8.38 -6.48 2.94
C PRO A 60 8.57 -7.77 2.14
N HIS A 61 9.77 -7.95 1.56
CA HIS A 61 10.14 -9.11 0.74
C HIS A 61 9.23 -9.36 -0.47
N THR A 62 8.70 -8.30 -1.04
CA THR A 62 8.01 -8.27 -2.33
C THR A 62 8.78 -7.40 -3.31
N LEU A 63 8.53 -7.56 -4.59
CA LEU A 63 9.09 -6.74 -5.66
C LEU A 63 8.05 -6.53 -6.75
N SER A 64 7.66 -5.29 -6.98
CA SER A 64 6.79 -4.88 -8.08
C SER A 64 7.59 -4.70 -9.39
N PRO A 65 6.92 -4.60 -10.54
CA PRO A 65 7.62 -4.44 -11.82
C PRO A 65 8.50 -3.19 -11.93
N ASP A 66 8.17 -2.13 -11.21
CA ASP A 66 8.93 -0.87 -11.12
C ASP A 66 10.22 -0.97 -10.30
N GLY A 67 10.44 -2.09 -9.61
CA GLY A 67 11.64 -2.36 -8.80
C GLY A 67 11.48 -2.03 -7.31
N ASP A 68 10.33 -1.54 -6.88
CA ASP A 68 10.01 -1.27 -5.48
C ASP A 68 9.19 -2.40 -4.83
N PRO A 69 9.12 -2.48 -3.50
CA PRO A 69 8.19 -3.38 -2.82
C PRO A 69 6.74 -3.07 -3.18
N LEU A 70 5.90 -4.09 -3.12
CA LEU A 70 4.48 -3.96 -3.38
C LEU A 70 3.81 -3.04 -2.35
N ASP A 71 3.22 -1.97 -2.84
CA ASP A 71 2.52 -0.96 -2.05
C ASP A 71 1.18 -1.45 -1.52
N ALA A 72 0.81 -0.99 -0.33
CA ALA A 72 -0.46 -1.34 0.30
C ALA A 72 -1.10 -0.16 1.02
N LEU A 73 -2.43 -0.02 0.84
CA LEU A 73 -3.28 0.85 1.63
C LEU A 73 -4.02 0.02 2.66
N VAL A 74 -3.80 0.32 3.93
CA VAL A 74 -4.54 -0.34 5.03
C VAL A 74 -5.67 0.57 5.48
N ILE A 75 -6.88 0.15 5.16
CA ILE A 75 -8.10 0.85 5.56
C ILE A 75 -8.31 0.63 7.05
N ALA A 76 -8.29 1.69 7.83
CA ALA A 76 -8.52 1.65 9.25
C ALA A 76 -9.22 2.94 9.73
N ARG A 77 -9.85 2.88 10.89
CA ARG A 77 -10.53 4.04 11.51
C ARG A 77 -9.56 5.04 12.15
N SER A 78 -8.30 4.65 12.30
CA SER A 78 -7.27 5.46 12.97
C SER A 78 -6.01 5.54 12.14
N PRO A 79 -5.27 6.65 12.23
CA PRO A 79 -3.94 6.73 11.68
C PRO A 79 -2.99 5.82 12.46
N PHE A 80 -2.11 5.13 11.73
CA PHE A 80 -1.03 4.35 12.31
C PHE A 80 0.27 5.17 12.34
N ILE A 81 1.10 4.94 13.35
CA ILE A 81 2.39 5.62 13.46
C ILE A 81 3.31 5.11 12.34
N PRO A 82 3.97 6.01 11.56
CA PRO A 82 4.97 5.60 10.60
C PRO A 82 6.07 4.74 11.23
N GLY A 83 6.42 3.64 10.57
CA GLY A 83 7.34 2.64 11.10
C GLY A 83 6.67 1.49 11.85
N CYS A 84 5.39 1.53 12.14
CA CYS A 84 4.73 0.36 12.70
C CYS A 84 4.46 -0.70 11.62
N VAL A 85 4.37 -1.94 12.07
CA VAL A 85 3.96 -3.08 11.23
C VAL A 85 2.55 -3.47 11.61
N VAL A 86 1.66 -3.53 10.63
CA VAL A 86 0.29 -3.98 10.82
C VAL A 86 0.06 -5.28 10.05
N ARG A 87 -0.55 -6.26 10.70
CA ARG A 87 -1.03 -7.46 10.00
C ARG A 87 -2.34 -7.14 9.33
N ALA A 88 -2.37 -7.36 8.02
CA ALA A 88 -3.49 -7.00 7.17
C ALA A 88 -3.79 -8.11 6.16
N ARG A 89 -5.01 -8.16 5.66
CA ARG A 89 -5.43 -9.07 4.61
C ARG A 89 -5.88 -8.29 3.38
N PRO A 90 -5.48 -8.73 2.17
CA PRO A 90 -5.91 -8.08 0.94
C PRO A 90 -7.39 -8.32 0.67
N ILE A 91 -8.09 -7.26 0.24
CA ILE A 91 -9.51 -7.28 -0.15
C ILE A 91 -9.73 -6.76 -1.56
N GLY A 92 -8.69 -6.33 -2.24
CA GLY A 92 -8.71 -5.84 -3.60
C GLY A 92 -7.41 -5.16 -3.98
N VAL A 93 -7.33 -4.66 -5.19
CA VAL A 93 -6.18 -3.92 -5.73
C VAL A 93 -6.66 -2.78 -6.63
N LEU A 94 -5.96 -1.66 -6.60
CA LEU A 94 -6.09 -0.59 -7.57
C LEU A 94 -4.88 -0.61 -8.50
N ASN A 95 -5.14 -0.87 -9.77
CA ASN A 95 -4.11 -0.86 -10.80
C ASN A 95 -3.84 0.58 -11.24
N LEU A 96 -2.59 0.99 -11.18
CA LEU A 96 -2.12 2.30 -11.61
C LEU A 96 -1.00 2.14 -12.64
N GLU A 97 -0.76 3.20 -13.38
CA GLU A 97 0.40 3.36 -14.25
C GLU A 97 0.97 4.76 -14.04
N ASP A 98 2.27 4.87 -13.89
CA ASP A 98 2.96 6.15 -13.80
C ASP A 98 4.20 6.19 -14.71
N GLU A 99 5.06 7.19 -14.54
CA GLU A 99 6.28 7.37 -15.34
C GLU A 99 7.28 6.21 -15.24
N HIS A 100 7.15 5.31 -14.26
CA HIS A 100 8.00 4.13 -14.06
C HIS A 100 7.34 2.83 -14.52
N GLY A 101 6.06 2.85 -14.89
CA GLY A 101 5.30 1.70 -15.38
C GLY A 101 4.09 1.34 -14.52
N GLY A 102 3.78 0.05 -14.46
CA GLY A 102 2.68 -0.47 -13.65
C GLY A 102 2.97 -0.33 -12.15
N ASP A 103 2.00 0.18 -11.41
CA ASP A 103 2.12 0.54 -10.01
C ASP A 103 0.85 0.12 -9.26
N GLU A 104 0.79 -1.16 -8.88
CA GLU A 104 -0.36 -1.74 -8.21
C GLU A 104 -0.39 -1.34 -6.73
N LYS A 105 -1.58 -0.96 -6.23
CA LYS A 105 -1.80 -0.66 -4.82
C LYS A 105 -2.75 -1.68 -4.20
N LEU A 106 -2.25 -2.54 -3.33
CA LEU A 106 -3.12 -3.43 -2.56
C LEU A 106 -4.06 -2.63 -1.67
N ILE A 107 -5.30 -3.05 -1.61
CA ILE A 107 -6.27 -2.56 -0.63
C ILE A 107 -6.42 -3.63 0.43
N CYS A 108 -6.12 -3.26 1.66
CA CYS A 108 -6.10 -4.19 2.78
C CYS A 108 -6.94 -3.67 3.95
N VAL A 109 -7.39 -4.59 4.79
CA VAL A 109 -7.94 -4.28 6.11
C VAL A 109 -7.14 -5.02 7.18
N PRO A 110 -7.05 -4.53 8.42
CA PRO A 110 -6.39 -5.26 9.50
C PRO A 110 -7.01 -6.64 9.68
N VAL A 111 -6.20 -7.63 10.05
CA VAL A 111 -6.72 -8.96 10.44
C VAL A 111 -7.57 -8.86 11.70
N ASP A 112 -8.52 -9.77 11.89
CA ASP A 112 -9.50 -9.73 12.97
C ASP A 112 -8.86 -9.73 14.37
N SER A 113 -7.75 -10.42 14.54
CA SER A 113 -6.98 -10.41 15.79
C SER A 113 -6.36 -9.06 16.15
N THR A 114 -6.20 -8.19 15.16
CA THR A 114 -5.73 -6.81 15.36
C THR A 114 -6.92 -5.87 15.55
N PHE A 115 -7.94 -5.98 14.69
CA PHE A 115 -9.14 -5.16 14.79
C PHE A 115 -10.33 -5.83 14.09
N PRO A 116 -11.31 -6.41 14.83
CA PRO A 116 -12.41 -7.20 14.26
C PRO A 116 -13.50 -6.37 13.57
N TYR A 117 -13.33 -5.06 13.44
CA TYR A 117 -14.30 -4.16 12.81
C TYR A 117 -14.56 -4.50 11.33
N TYR A 118 -13.60 -5.12 10.68
CA TYR A 118 -13.68 -5.46 9.26
C TYR A 118 -13.87 -6.97 9.01
N SER A 119 -14.32 -7.75 10.00
CA SER A 119 -14.45 -9.21 9.89
C SER A 119 -15.35 -9.65 8.74
N ASP A 120 -16.41 -8.87 8.46
CA ASP A 120 -17.36 -9.15 7.38
C ASP A 120 -16.94 -8.58 6.00
N VAL A 121 -15.78 -7.92 5.93
CA VAL A 121 -15.27 -7.33 4.68
C VAL A 121 -14.39 -8.35 3.99
N GLY A 122 -14.85 -9.02 2.97
CA GLY A 122 -14.10 -9.99 2.14
C GLY A 122 -13.54 -9.39 0.87
N GLU A 123 -14.29 -8.46 0.29
CA GLU A 123 -13.97 -7.77 -0.96
C GLU A 123 -14.01 -6.26 -0.76
N ARG A 124 -13.36 -5.50 -1.67
CA ARG A 124 -13.37 -4.04 -1.60
C ARG A 124 -14.79 -3.45 -1.68
N GLU A 125 -15.70 -4.14 -2.40
CA GLU A 125 -17.09 -3.72 -2.54
C GLU A 125 -17.90 -3.77 -1.24
N ASP A 126 -17.41 -4.50 -0.23
CA ASP A 126 -18.01 -4.52 1.10
C ASP A 126 -17.73 -3.22 1.87
N LEU A 127 -16.77 -2.42 1.40
CA LEU A 127 -16.51 -1.10 1.94
C LEU A 127 -17.53 -0.08 1.41
N PRO A 128 -17.81 0.99 2.17
CA PRO A 128 -18.61 2.10 1.64
C PRO A 128 -18.00 2.64 0.35
N ARG A 129 -18.79 2.76 -0.70
CA ARG A 129 -18.35 3.22 -2.03
C ARG A 129 -17.52 4.51 -1.99
N ILE A 130 -17.84 5.41 -1.06
CA ILE A 130 -17.10 6.68 -0.93
C ILE A 130 -15.63 6.46 -0.56
N VAL A 131 -15.29 5.39 0.16
CA VAL A 131 -13.89 5.07 0.52
C VAL A 131 -13.08 4.77 -0.75
N LEU A 132 -13.61 3.93 -1.64
CA LEU A 132 -12.96 3.60 -2.90
C LEU A 132 -12.85 4.84 -3.81
N GLN A 133 -13.90 5.66 -3.88
CA GLN A 133 -13.87 6.90 -4.64
C GLN A 133 -12.83 7.90 -4.11
N GLN A 134 -12.63 8.01 -2.80
CA GLN A 134 -11.60 8.85 -2.21
C GLN A 134 -10.20 8.36 -2.53
N ILE A 135 -9.97 7.04 -2.53
CA ILE A 135 -8.68 6.44 -2.89
C ILE A 135 -8.39 6.71 -4.37
N GLU A 136 -9.32 6.42 -5.25
CA GLU A 136 -9.18 6.66 -6.69
C GLU A 136 -8.92 8.15 -6.99
N HIS A 137 -9.70 9.04 -6.38
CA HIS A 137 -9.55 10.48 -6.54
C HIS A 137 -8.19 10.97 -6.05
N PHE A 138 -7.71 10.46 -4.92
CA PHE A 138 -6.39 10.81 -4.40
C PHE A 138 -5.30 10.46 -5.41
N PHE A 139 -5.21 9.20 -5.85
CA PHE A 139 -4.16 8.80 -6.79
C PHE A 139 -4.27 9.48 -8.14
N LYS A 140 -5.46 9.82 -8.58
CA LYS A 140 -5.67 10.56 -9.83
C LYS A 140 -5.14 11.99 -9.78
N HIS A 141 -5.10 12.63 -8.60
CA HIS A 141 -4.88 14.07 -8.47
C HIS A 141 -3.71 14.49 -7.58
N TYR A 142 -3.13 13.59 -6.77
CA TYR A 142 -2.12 14.00 -5.80
C TYR A 142 -0.81 14.50 -6.43
N LYS A 143 -0.52 14.14 -7.68
CA LYS A 143 0.64 14.61 -8.46
C LYS A 143 0.30 15.79 -9.41
N ASP A 144 -0.93 16.30 -9.47
CA ASP A 144 -1.37 17.29 -10.48
C ASP A 144 -0.52 18.55 -10.54
N LEU A 145 0.08 18.96 -9.44
CA LEU A 145 0.93 20.16 -9.35
C LEU A 145 2.45 19.83 -9.41
N GLU A 146 2.81 18.57 -9.61
CA GLU A 146 4.20 18.13 -9.77
C GLU A 146 4.55 18.08 -11.27
N SER A 147 5.50 18.92 -11.70
CA SER A 147 5.96 18.90 -13.08
C SER A 147 6.60 17.57 -13.44
N GLU A 148 6.34 17.06 -14.64
CA GLU A 148 6.92 15.84 -15.20
C GLU A 148 6.45 14.53 -14.55
N LYS A 149 5.52 14.60 -13.58
CA LYS A 149 4.89 13.43 -12.97
C LYS A 149 3.46 13.28 -13.44
N TRP A 150 3.05 12.05 -13.62
CA TRP A 150 1.68 11.71 -13.97
C TRP A 150 1.27 10.38 -13.33
N VAL A 151 -0.02 10.17 -13.21
CA VAL A 151 -0.62 8.90 -12.83
C VAL A 151 -1.84 8.65 -13.69
N ARG A 152 -1.95 7.46 -14.21
CA ARG A 152 -3.17 6.95 -14.84
C ARG A 152 -3.79 5.92 -13.91
N VAL A 153 -4.99 6.18 -13.47
CA VAL A 153 -5.78 5.22 -12.69
C VAL A 153 -6.39 4.23 -13.66
N GLY A 154 -6.09 2.96 -13.46
CA GLY A 154 -6.61 1.82 -14.19
C GLY A 154 -7.83 1.21 -13.51
N GLU A 155 -8.01 -0.08 -13.71
CA GLU A 155 -9.16 -0.81 -13.17
C GLU A 155 -8.91 -1.32 -11.76
N TRP A 156 -10.00 -1.52 -11.05
CA TRP A 156 -10.00 -2.18 -9.76
C TRP A 156 -10.01 -3.70 -9.93
N GLY A 157 -9.11 -4.40 -9.24
CA GLY A 157 -9.13 -5.84 -9.11
C GLY A 157 -9.77 -6.31 -7.80
N ASP A 158 -10.22 -7.54 -7.76
CA ASP A 158 -10.82 -8.18 -6.58
C ASP A 158 -9.77 -8.72 -5.59
N ALA A 159 -10.22 -9.33 -4.50
CA ALA A 159 -9.32 -9.92 -3.52
C ALA A 159 -8.50 -11.11 -4.08
N ALA A 160 -9.03 -11.84 -5.06
CA ALA A 160 -8.30 -12.94 -5.70
C ALA A 160 -7.14 -12.41 -6.54
N GLU A 161 -7.36 -11.34 -7.33
CA GLU A 161 -6.31 -10.66 -8.08
C GLU A 161 -5.24 -10.07 -7.15
N ALA A 162 -5.65 -9.41 -6.06
CA ALA A 162 -4.73 -8.87 -5.06
C ALA A 162 -3.81 -9.95 -4.46
N ARG A 163 -4.35 -11.13 -4.16
CA ARG A 163 -3.57 -12.28 -3.68
C ARG A 163 -2.62 -12.82 -4.74
N GLN A 164 -3.06 -12.90 -6.00
CA GLN A 164 -2.21 -13.34 -7.10
C GLN A 164 -1.02 -12.40 -7.32
N ILE A 165 -1.27 -11.09 -7.37
CA ILE A 165 -0.22 -10.05 -7.47
C ILE A 165 0.78 -10.18 -6.31
N THR A 166 0.28 -10.42 -5.10
CA THR A 166 1.13 -10.64 -3.93
C THR A 166 2.06 -11.85 -4.09
N ILE A 167 1.54 -12.98 -4.57
CA ILE A 167 2.34 -14.19 -4.84
C ILE A 167 3.42 -13.88 -5.87
N GLU A 168 3.07 -13.23 -6.96
CA GLU A 168 4.01 -12.88 -8.03
C GLU A 168 5.10 -11.92 -7.54
N ALA A 169 4.75 -10.93 -6.72
CA ALA A 169 5.70 -9.99 -6.13
C ALA A 169 6.67 -10.68 -5.15
N ILE A 170 6.20 -11.66 -4.38
CA ILE A 170 7.05 -12.49 -3.51
C ILE A 170 8.03 -13.33 -4.36
N GLU A 171 7.54 -13.96 -5.44
CA GLU A 171 8.39 -14.76 -6.32
C GLU A 171 9.45 -13.91 -7.03
N ARG A 172 9.10 -12.72 -7.54
CA ARG A 172 10.06 -11.76 -8.13
C ARG A 172 11.14 -11.38 -7.12
N ALA A 173 10.76 -11.09 -5.87
CA ALA A 173 11.72 -10.75 -4.82
C ALA A 173 12.68 -11.90 -4.47
N LYS A 174 12.24 -13.16 -4.53
CA LYS A 174 13.10 -14.33 -4.33
C LYS A 174 14.09 -14.50 -5.47
N GLN A 175 13.63 -14.33 -6.72
CA GLN A 175 14.46 -14.45 -7.92
C GLN A 175 15.54 -13.36 -7.97
N ALA A 176 15.22 -12.14 -7.56
CA ALA A 176 16.16 -11.02 -7.52
C ALA A 176 17.28 -11.19 -6.48
N LYS A 177 17.12 -12.08 -5.50
CA LYS A 177 18.11 -12.38 -4.44
C LYS A 177 18.95 -13.63 -4.73
N ALA A 178 18.59 -14.42 -5.73
CA ALA A 178 19.29 -15.65 -6.12
C ALA A 178 20.44 -15.38 -7.07
#